data_b0864bbc1a9073bb04fc21b71403be22
#
_entry.id   b0864bbc1a9073bb04fc21b71403be22
#
_cell.length_a   1.000
_cell.length_b   1.000
_cell.length_c   1.000
_cell.angle_alpha   90.00
_cell.angle_beta   90.00
_cell.angle_gamma   90.00
#
_symmetry.space_group_name_H-M   'P 1'
#
loop_
_entity.id
_entity.type
_entity.pdbx_description
1 polymer ?
#
loop_
_entity_poly.entity_id
_entity_poly.type
_entity_poly.pdbx_seq_one_letter_code
_entity_poly.pdbx_strand_id
1 'polypeptide(L)'
;MDYTKKILYQSNYWYNDGLRKAQIRDMSGAVTSLRRSLQYNRENIAARNLLGLVYYGRGEVAEGLVEWIISKNLKPRDNVADYFISEVQESASELEIINQAVKRYNQCLVYCSQNG
;
A
#
# COMPACT_ATOMS: atom_id res chain seq x y z
N MET A 1 -14.19 22.48 -23.57
CA MET A 1 -13.28 21.39 -23.14
C MET A 1 -13.92 20.05 -23.49
N ASP A 2 -13.15 19.15 -24.08
CA ASP A 2 -13.51 17.79 -24.37
C ASP A 2 -13.91 17.03 -23.09
N TYR A 3 -14.88 16.12 -23.19
CA TYR A 3 -15.36 15.32 -22.05
C TYR A 3 -14.25 14.50 -21.40
N THR A 4 -13.39 13.89 -22.21
CA THR A 4 -12.22 13.11 -21.74
C THR A 4 -11.27 13.99 -20.91
N LYS A 5 -10.98 15.20 -21.37
CA LYS A 5 -10.12 16.14 -20.65
C LYS A 5 -10.74 16.56 -19.32
N LYS A 6 -12.06 16.73 -19.27
CA LYS A 6 -12.77 17.05 -18.01
C LYS A 6 -12.65 15.93 -16.99
N ILE A 7 -12.78 14.68 -17.43
CA ILE A 7 -12.64 13.51 -16.57
C ILE A 7 -11.22 13.42 -16.02
N LEU A 8 -10.20 13.57 -16.85
CA LEU A 8 -8.80 13.54 -16.43
C LEU A 8 -8.48 14.69 -15.48
N TYR A 9 -9.02 15.88 -15.75
CA TYR A 9 -8.88 17.02 -14.86
C TYR A 9 -9.47 16.72 -13.49
N GLN A 10 -10.68 16.18 -13.42
CA GLN A 10 -11.33 15.84 -12.16
C GLN A 10 -10.54 14.77 -11.39
N SER A 11 -10.03 13.75 -12.10
CA SER A 11 -9.20 12.74 -11.47
C SER A 11 -7.96 13.37 -10.83
N ASN A 12 -7.28 14.24 -11.53
CA ASN A 12 -6.08 14.91 -11.02
C ASN A 12 -6.40 15.89 -9.88
N TYR A 13 -7.53 16.57 -9.96
CA TYR A 13 -8.00 17.43 -8.87
C TYR A 13 -8.15 16.65 -7.56
N TRP A 14 -8.82 15.51 -7.61
CA TRP A 14 -9.04 14.69 -6.41
C TRP A 14 -7.76 14.00 -5.94
N TYR A 15 -6.87 13.64 -6.87
CA TYR A 15 -5.54 13.17 -6.49
C TYR A 15 -4.77 14.24 -5.69
N ASN A 16 -4.74 15.46 -6.19
CA ASN A 16 -4.05 16.57 -5.50
C ASN A 16 -4.68 16.86 -4.14
N ASP A 17 -6.00 16.79 -4.04
CA ASP A 17 -6.69 16.94 -2.76
C ASP A 17 -6.31 15.82 -1.77
N GLY A 18 -6.28 14.60 -2.24
CA GLY A 18 -5.84 13.45 -1.43
C GLY A 18 -4.39 13.57 -0.99
N LEU A 19 -3.51 14.05 -1.87
CA LEU A 19 -2.11 14.28 -1.53
C LEU A 19 -1.97 15.31 -0.40
N ARG A 20 -2.68 16.43 -0.50
CA ARG A 20 -2.66 17.45 0.57
C ARG A 20 -3.13 16.88 1.90
N LYS A 21 -4.21 16.11 1.88
CA LYS A 21 -4.75 15.46 3.08
C LYS A 21 -3.78 14.46 3.69
N ALA A 22 -3.12 13.67 2.86
CA ALA A 22 -2.09 12.73 3.33
C ALA A 22 -0.91 13.47 3.98
N GLN A 23 -0.49 14.59 3.40
CA GLN A 23 0.61 15.40 3.93
C GLN A 23 0.31 15.98 5.31
N ILE A 24 -0.95 16.33 5.59
CA ILE A 24 -1.37 16.82 6.91
C ILE A 24 -1.86 15.68 7.82
N ARG A 25 -1.64 14.43 7.43
CA ARG A 25 -2.01 13.23 8.20
C ARG A 25 -3.52 13.01 8.34
N ASP A 26 -4.33 13.60 7.48
CA ASP A 26 -5.76 13.27 7.37
C ASP A 26 -5.90 12.05 6.45
N MET A 27 -5.63 10.88 7.00
CA MET A 27 -5.59 9.64 6.20
C MET A 27 -6.97 9.22 5.71
N SER A 28 -8.01 9.36 6.55
CA SER A 28 -9.38 9.04 6.14
C SER A 28 -9.87 9.94 5.01
N GLY A 29 -9.60 11.25 5.11
CA GLY A 29 -9.90 12.20 4.05
C GLY A 29 -9.11 11.91 2.77
N ALA A 30 -7.85 11.52 2.92
CA ALA A 30 -7.01 11.16 1.77
C ALA A 30 -7.59 9.94 1.04
N VAL A 31 -7.99 8.89 1.76
CA VAL A 31 -8.63 7.71 1.15
C VAL A 31 -9.86 8.11 0.35
N THR A 32 -10.73 8.93 0.93
CA THR A 32 -11.96 9.38 0.27
C THR A 32 -11.65 10.12 -1.03
N SER A 33 -10.72 11.07 -0.99
CA SER A 33 -10.34 11.87 -2.17
C SER A 33 -9.66 11.01 -3.25
N LEU A 34 -8.77 10.11 -2.85
CA LEU A 34 -8.07 9.24 -3.80
C LEU A 34 -9.01 8.24 -4.47
N ARG A 35 -9.96 7.69 -3.73
CA ARG A 35 -11.01 6.84 -4.31
C ARG A 35 -11.85 7.62 -5.32
N ARG A 36 -12.14 8.88 -5.02
CA ARG A 36 -12.88 9.75 -5.95
C ARG A 36 -12.07 10.03 -7.20
N SER A 37 -10.77 10.25 -7.08
CA SER A 37 -9.85 10.36 -8.21
C SER A 37 -9.96 9.14 -9.12
N LEU A 38 -9.96 7.94 -8.55
CA LEU A 38 -10.04 6.69 -9.29
C LEU A 38 -11.42 6.42 -9.90
N GLN A 39 -12.48 7.00 -9.34
CA GLN A 39 -13.81 6.95 -9.96
C GLN A 39 -13.83 7.71 -11.29
N TYR A 40 -13.11 8.82 -11.38
CA TYR A 40 -12.98 9.59 -12.62
C TYR A 40 -12.00 8.93 -13.59
N ASN A 41 -10.88 8.41 -13.12
CA ASN A 41 -9.89 7.74 -13.97
C ASN A 41 -9.25 6.56 -13.21
N ARG A 42 -9.72 5.36 -13.51
CA ARG A 42 -9.23 4.11 -12.90
C ARG A 42 -7.74 3.87 -13.16
N GLU A 43 -7.18 4.47 -14.21
CA GLU A 43 -5.79 4.30 -14.63
C GLU A 43 -4.89 5.41 -14.11
N ASN A 44 -5.36 6.20 -13.16
CA ASN A 44 -4.51 7.21 -12.51
C ASN A 44 -3.50 6.51 -11.61
N ILE A 45 -2.32 6.26 -12.15
CA ILE A 45 -1.26 5.52 -11.46
C ILE A 45 -0.81 6.24 -10.18
N ALA A 46 -0.65 7.56 -10.24
CA ALA A 46 -0.27 8.35 -9.08
C ALA A 46 -1.27 8.19 -7.94
N ALA A 47 -2.58 8.25 -8.25
CA ALA A 47 -3.64 8.08 -7.26
C ALA A 47 -3.63 6.66 -6.67
N ARG A 48 -3.42 5.62 -7.48
CA ARG A 48 -3.33 4.25 -6.99
C ARG A 48 -2.14 4.05 -6.06
N ASN A 49 -0.98 4.53 -6.48
CA ASN A 49 0.23 4.37 -5.68
C ASN A 49 0.13 5.10 -4.35
N LEU A 50 -0.42 6.32 -4.35
CA LEU A 50 -0.61 7.08 -3.12
C LEU A 50 -1.68 6.43 -2.22
N LEU A 51 -2.76 5.94 -2.79
CA LEU A 51 -3.79 5.24 -2.03
C LEU A 51 -3.22 3.99 -1.34
N GLY A 52 -2.37 3.25 -2.05
CA GLY A 52 -1.65 2.12 -1.46
C GLY A 52 -0.80 2.52 -0.26
N LEU A 53 -0.06 3.63 -0.38
CA LEU A 53 0.74 4.16 0.74
C LEU A 53 -0.11 4.58 1.93
N VAL A 54 -1.25 5.23 1.68
CA VAL A 54 -2.16 5.66 2.74
C VAL A 54 -2.75 4.45 3.47
N TYR A 55 -3.20 3.44 2.74
CA TYR A 55 -3.67 2.19 3.35
C TYR A 55 -2.58 1.53 4.19
N TYR A 56 -1.39 1.41 3.63
CA TYR A 56 -0.25 0.82 4.34
C TYR A 56 0.06 1.58 5.63
N GLY A 57 0.07 2.91 5.57
CA GLY A 57 0.31 3.77 6.74
C GLY A 57 -0.76 3.64 7.82
N ARG A 58 -1.97 3.23 7.47
CA ARG A 58 -3.06 2.95 8.40
C ARG A 58 -3.01 1.51 8.96
N GLY A 59 -2.04 0.70 8.54
CA GLY A 59 -1.95 -0.71 8.90
C GLY A 59 -2.80 -1.63 8.03
N GLU A 60 -3.46 -1.11 7.00
CA GLU A 60 -4.27 -1.87 6.05
C GLU A 60 -3.36 -2.39 4.92
N VAL A 61 -2.48 -3.33 5.26
CA VAL A 61 -1.42 -3.79 4.35
C VAL A 61 -1.98 -4.49 3.11
N ALA A 62 -3.00 -5.33 3.28
CA ALA A 62 -3.60 -6.07 2.17
C ALA A 62 -4.22 -5.11 1.15
N GLU A 63 -4.95 -4.10 1.62
CA GLU A 63 -5.56 -3.08 0.78
C GLU A 63 -4.50 -2.28 0.03
N GLY A 64 -3.40 -1.94 0.69
CA GLY A 64 -2.28 -1.25 0.06
C GLY A 64 -1.65 -2.07 -1.05
N LEU A 65 -1.39 -3.36 -0.78
CA LEU A 65 -0.83 -4.28 -1.78
C LEU A 65 -1.74 -4.40 -3.00
N VAL A 66 -3.04 -4.49 -2.81
CA VAL A 66 -4.00 -4.58 -3.92
C VAL A 66 -3.86 -3.38 -4.85
N GLU A 67 -3.79 -2.17 -4.30
CA GLU A 67 -3.65 -0.96 -5.11
C GLU A 67 -2.33 -0.95 -5.89
N TRP A 68 -1.22 -1.36 -5.27
CA TRP A 68 0.07 -1.42 -5.95
C TRP A 68 0.12 -2.51 -7.02
N ILE A 69 -0.50 -3.66 -6.80
CA ILE A 69 -0.58 -4.72 -7.81
C ILE A 69 -1.39 -4.25 -9.02
N ILE A 70 -2.53 -3.59 -8.80
CA ILE A 70 -3.31 -3.01 -9.89
C ILE A 70 -2.48 -1.97 -10.64
N SER A 71 -1.79 -1.09 -9.92
CA SER A 71 -0.92 -0.08 -10.50
C SER A 71 0.15 -0.71 -11.41
N LYS A 72 0.83 -1.74 -10.92
CA LYS A 72 1.86 -2.46 -11.67
C LYS A 72 1.29 -3.12 -12.92
N ASN A 73 0.09 -3.69 -12.83
CA ASN A 73 -0.56 -4.30 -14.00
C ASN A 73 -0.94 -3.25 -15.06
N LEU A 74 -1.34 -2.05 -14.64
CA LEU A 74 -1.66 -0.94 -15.54
C LEU A 74 -0.41 -0.33 -16.16
N LYS A 75 0.67 -0.22 -15.40
CA LYS A 75 1.95 0.33 -15.85
C LYS A 75 3.10 -0.57 -15.37
N PRO A 76 3.50 -1.58 -16.18
CA PRO A 76 4.49 -2.58 -15.75
C PRO A 76 5.92 -2.07 -15.64
N ARG A 77 6.25 -0.93 -16.26
CA ARG A 77 7.62 -0.38 -16.28
C ARG A 77 7.65 1.00 -15.63
N ASP A 78 8.79 1.32 -15.01
CA ASP A 78 9.05 2.64 -14.41
C ASP A 78 7.94 3.02 -13.42
N ASN A 79 7.58 2.09 -12.55
CA ASN A 79 6.50 2.27 -11.60
C ASN A 79 7.01 2.00 -10.19
N VAL A 80 6.90 3.00 -9.32
CA VAL A 80 7.33 2.92 -7.93
C VAL A 80 6.58 1.84 -7.13
N ALA A 81 5.44 1.37 -7.63
CA ALA A 81 4.71 0.26 -7.01
C ALA A 81 5.57 -0.99 -6.84
N ASP A 82 6.49 -1.27 -7.77
CA ASP A 82 7.43 -2.38 -7.64
C ASP A 82 8.28 -2.28 -6.37
N TYR A 83 8.77 -1.09 -6.08
CA TYR A 83 9.56 -0.84 -4.89
C TYR A 83 8.73 -1.09 -3.62
N PHE A 84 7.51 -0.56 -3.57
CA PHE A 84 6.63 -0.73 -2.40
C PHE A 84 6.27 -2.19 -2.16
N ILE A 85 5.97 -2.92 -3.22
CA ILE A 85 5.65 -4.36 -3.13
C ILE A 85 6.86 -5.12 -2.58
N SER A 86 8.05 -4.86 -3.08
CA SER A 86 9.30 -5.51 -2.63
C SER A 86 9.56 -5.23 -1.15
N GLU A 87 9.37 -3.99 -0.70
CA GLU A 87 9.57 -3.61 0.70
C GLU A 87 8.64 -4.41 1.64
N VAL A 88 7.38 -4.56 1.25
CA VAL A 88 6.41 -5.33 2.05
C VAL A 88 6.78 -6.81 2.07
N GLN A 89 7.23 -7.37 0.95
CA GLN A 89 7.65 -8.78 0.86
C GLN A 89 8.88 -9.05 1.73
N GLU A 90 9.86 -8.16 1.73
CA GLU A 90 11.05 -8.27 2.58
C GLU A 90 10.69 -8.23 4.05
N SER A 91 9.84 -7.28 4.47
CA SER A 91 9.37 -7.17 5.84
C SER A 91 8.62 -8.42 6.29
N ALA A 92 7.78 -8.99 5.43
CA ALA A 92 7.07 -10.23 5.72
C ALA A 92 8.02 -11.41 5.89
N SER A 93 9.05 -11.51 5.04
CA SER A 93 10.06 -12.57 5.10
C SER A 93 10.88 -12.48 6.38
N GLU A 94 11.28 -11.29 6.80
CA GLU A 94 11.99 -11.06 8.04
C GLU A 94 11.15 -11.48 9.25
N LEU A 95 9.89 -11.11 9.27
CA LEU A 95 8.96 -11.48 10.34
C LEU A 95 8.81 -13.00 10.44
N GLU A 96 8.71 -13.69 9.30
CA GLU A 96 8.64 -15.15 9.27
C GLU A 96 9.88 -15.80 9.88
N ILE A 97 11.07 -15.31 9.54
CA ILE A 97 12.34 -15.79 10.09
C ILE A 97 12.38 -15.59 11.61
N ILE A 98 11.98 -14.42 12.09
CA ILE A 98 11.91 -14.10 13.51
C ILE A 98 10.93 -15.04 14.23
N ASN A 99 9.75 -15.25 13.66
CA ASN A 99 8.73 -16.13 14.25
C ASN A 99 9.22 -17.57 14.36
N GLN A 100 9.92 -18.07 13.33
CA GLN A 100 10.52 -19.40 13.39
C GLN A 100 11.60 -19.52 14.44
N ALA A 101 12.45 -18.50 14.60
CA ALA A 101 13.50 -18.48 15.60
C ALA A 101 12.91 -18.50 17.03
N VAL A 102 11.88 -17.70 17.27
CA VAL A 102 11.16 -17.68 18.56
C VAL A 102 10.54 -19.04 18.86
N LYS A 103 9.92 -19.66 17.87
CA LYS A 103 9.31 -21.00 18.00
C LYS A 103 10.36 -22.05 18.41
N ARG A 104 11.51 -22.04 17.75
CA ARG A 104 12.62 -22.98 18.07
C ARG A 104 13.15 -22.74 19.47
N TYR A 105 13.32 -21.48 19.86
CA TYR A 105 13.79 -21.12 21.19
C TYR A 105 12.83 -21.64 22.26
N ASN A 106 11.52 -21.43 22.08
CA ASN A 106 10.51 -21.91 23.02
C ASN A 106 10.51 -23.44 23.11
N GLN A 107 10.69 -24.15 22.01
CA GLN A 107 10.81 -25.62 22.00
C GLN A 107 12.04 -26.06 22.79
N CYS A 108 13.16 -25.39 22.64
CA CYS A 108 14.38 -25.65 23.38
C CYS A 108 14.19 -25.47 24.88
N LEU A 109 13.51 -24.41 25.30
CA LEU A 109 13.21 -24.17 26.73
C LEU A 109 12.35 -25.28 27.32
N VAL A 110 11.33 -25.74 26.59
CA VAL A 110 10.47 -26.84 27.03
C VAL A 110 11.29 -28.12 27.20
N TYR A 111 12.13 -28.44 26.22
CA TYR A 111 13.01 -29.62 26.30
C TYR A 111 13.94 -29.56 27.50
N CYS A 112 14.62 -28.45 27.71
CA CYS A 112 15.52 -28.25 28.89
C CYS A 112 14.77 -28.36 30.20
N SER A 113 13.56 -27.83 30.28
CA SER A 113 12.72 -27.90 31.47
C SER A 113 12.31 -29.33 31.81
N GLN A 114 12.06 -30.18 30.79
CA GLN A 114 11.66 -31.59 30.97
C GLN A 114 12.83 -32.50 31.29
N ASN A 115 14.02 -32.20 30.80
CA ASN A 115 15.18 -33.07 30.86
C ASN A 115 16.31 -32.56 31.76
N GLY A 116 16.14 -31.36 32.27
CA GLY A 116 17.12 -30.74 33.17
C GLY A 116 16.71 -30.77 34.60
#